data_b67ce911bf3d3e766bb2261e153bf457
#
_entry.id   b67ce911bf3d3e766bb2261e153bf457
#
_cell.length_a   1.000
_cell.length_b   1.000
_cell.length_c   1.000
_cell.angle_alpha   90.00
_cell.angle_beta   90.00
_cell.angle_gamma   90.00
#
_symmetry.space_group_name_H-M   'P 1'
#
loop_
_entity.id
_entity.type
_entity.pdbx_description
1 polymer ?
#
loop_
_entity_poly.entity_id
_entity_poly.type
_entity_poly.pdbx_seq_one_letter_code
_entity_poly.pdbx_strand_id
1 'polypeptide(L)'
;MEKVGLIGYGNWGKLLYKKINVFADVEFVCRSKDTYLDKLDSVGWVVVATPNDTHYEIVKNCLNAGKNVFCEKPLTPTYKQSLELFKLAEENNVRLYVDDIQNHREIKWDLMENNLVERKKKDNYNHSYYSNKDLLYRLTYHDIYYLYPHIKNSEIESIVPIDIENKIHFKVKFNDINIEFVYNTNYEHERVHHINGTSLMGDGTDDPLGDMLEKVILYQMVDFVYNEDISLYTNRFIDTINKNLFS
;
A
#
# COMPACT_ATOMS: atom_id res chain seq x y z
N MET A 1 -10.88 -7.87 24.85
CA MET A 1 -10.18 -8.04 23.57
C MET A 1 -10.54 -6.86 22.69
N GLU A 2 -9.63 -6.37 21.86
CA GLU A 2 -9.94 -5.24 20.94
C GLU A 2 -11.04 -5.66 19.97
N LYS A 3 -11.98 -4.77 19.68
CA LYS A 3 -13.11 -5.03 18.79
C LYS A 3 -12.88 -4.39 17.43
N VAL A 4 -12.95 -5.16 16.38
CA VAL A 4 -12.61 -4.78 15.01
C VAL A 4 -13.78 -5.00 14.07
N GLY A 5 -14.06 -4.01 13.21
CA GLY A 5 -14.92 -4.17 12.04
C GLY A 5 -14.08 -4.44 10.79
N LEU A 6 -14.50 -5.34 9.93
CA LEU A 6 -13.85 -5.59 8.63
C LEU A 6 -14.79 -5.21 7.49
N ILE A 7 -14.36 -4.25 6.66
CA ILE A 7 -15.06 -3.84 5.45
C ILE A 7 -14.25 -4.28 4.23
N GLY A 8 -14.80 -5.20 3.45
CA GLY A 8 -14.15 -5.88 2.35
C GLY A 8 -13.86 -7.35 2.67
N TYR A 9 -14.61 -8.29 2.07
CA TYR A 9 -14.48 -9.73 2.33
C TYR A 9 -14.18 -10.52 1.05
N GLY A 10 -13.31 -9.95 0.20
CA GLY A 10 -12.70 -10.61 -0.94
C GLY A 10 -11.61 -11.62 -0.50
N ASN A 11 -10.79 -12.08 -1.44
CA ASN A 11 -9.71 -13.04 -1.10
C ASN A 11 -8.74 -12.46 -0.07
N TRP A 12 -8.38 -11.18 -0.21
CA TRP A 12 -7.49 -10.50 0.73
C TRP A 12 -8.17 -10.26 2.08
N GLY A 13 -9.38 -9.73 2.10
CA GLY A 13 -10.14 -9.53 3.34
C GLY A 13 -10.37 -10.81 4.13
N LYS A 14 -10.54 -11.97 3.48
CA LYS A 14 -10.58 -13.28 4.15
C LYS A 14 -9.27 -13.65 4.82
N LEU A 15 -8.13 -13.27 4.22
CA LEU A 15 -6.82 -13.46 4.83
C LEU A 15 -6.68 -12.57 6.07
N LEU A 16 -7.00 -11.28 5.94
CA LEU A 16 -6.97 -10.32 7.06
C LEU A 16 -7.89 -10.79 8.21
N TYR A 17 -9.10 -11.23 7.90
CA TYR A 17 -10.03 -11.81 8.90
C TYR A 17 -9.37 -12.92 9.72
N LYS A 18 -8.71 -13.88 9.03
CA LYS A 18 -8.04 -15.00 9.71
C LYS A 18 -6.92 -14.53 10.62
N LYS A 19 -6.15 -13.51 10.20
CA LYS A 19 -5.04 -12.95 10.98
C LYS A 19 -5.55 -12.16 12.18
N ILE A 20 -6.52 -11.29 12.00
CA ILE A 20 -7.10 -10.46 13.06
C ILE A 20 -7.77 -11.32 14.14
N ASN A 21 -8.50 -12.35 13.73
CA ASN A 21 -9.25 -13.22 14.65
C ASN A 21 -8.37 -14.07 15.58
N VAL A 22 -7.04 -13.97 15.44
CA VAL A 22 -6.08 -14.58 16.39
C VAL A 22 -5.92 -13.74 17.64
N PHE A 23 -5.99 -12.40 17.53
CA PHE A 23 -5.66 -11.47 18.61
C PHE A 23 -6.79 -10.47 18.97
N ALA A 24 -7.81 -10.33 18.13
CA ALA A 24 -8.93 -9.40 18.32
C ALA A 24 -10.28 -10.05 17.99
N ASP A 25 -11.37 -9.45 18.49
CA ASP A 25 -12.74 -9.88 18.19
C ASP A 25 -13.25 -9.17 16.94
N VAL A 26 -13.53 -9.91 15.88
CA VAL A 26 -14.14 -9.34 14.67
C VAL A 26 -15.66 -9.28 14.83
N GLU A 27 -16.17 -8.13 15.28
CA GLU A 27 -17.59 -7.91 15.62
C GLU A 27 -18.50 -7.92 14.37
N PHE A 28 -18.00 -7.41 13.25
CA PHE A 28 -18.73 -7.48 11.99
C PHE A 28 -17.82 -7.60 10.77
N VAL A 29 -18.38 -8.18 9.72
CA VAL A 29 -17.79 -8.26 8.40
C VAL A 29 -18.79 -7.74 7.38
N CYS A 30 -18.39 -6.77 6.57
CA CYS A 30 -19.21 -6.19 5.49
C CYS A 30 -18.48 -6.23 4.16
N ARG A 31 -19.24 -6.28 3.06
CA ARG A 31 -18.72 -5.99 1.72
C ARG A 31 -18.79 -4.48 1.48
N SER A 32 -18.07 -3.96 0.48
CA SER A 32 -18.03 -2.52 0.17
C SER A 32 -19.41 -1.89 -0.13
N LYS A 33 -20.40 -2.70 -0.50
CA LYS A 33 -21.76 -2.25 -0.81
C LYS A 33 -22.75 -2.47 0.33
N ASP A 34 -22.33 -3.12 1.41
CA ASP A 34 -23.19 -3.40 2.55
C ASP A 34 -23.29 -2.16 3.45
N THR A 35 -24.37 -2.03 4.20
CA THR A 35 -24.50 -1.03 5.24
C THR A 35 -23.59 -1.40 6.42
N TYR A 36 -22.73 -0.49 6.83
CA TYR A 36 -21.77 -0.67 7.94
C TYR A 36 -21.82 0.47 8.96
N LEU A 37 -22.43 1.61 8.60
CA LEU A 37 -22.42 2.81 9.44
C LEU A 37 -23.06 2.60 10.79
N ASP A 38 -24.16 1.86 10.85
CA ASP A 38 -24.90 1.48 12.06
C ASP A 38 -24.13 0.51 12.97
N LYS A 39 -23.04 -0.09 12.47
CA LYS A 39 -22.19 -1.05 13.22
C LYS A 39 -20.92 -0.40 13.78
N LEU A 40 -20.58 0.80 13.35
CA LEU A 40 -19.33 1.45 13.74
C LEU A 40 -19.22 1.65 15.25
N ASP A 41 -20.33 1.91 15.95
CA ASP A 41 -20.30 2.14 17.40
C ASP A 41 -19.85 0.92 18.22
N SER A 42 -19.92 -0.28 17.64
CA SER A 42 -19.54 -1.52 18.31
C SER A 42 -18.03 -1.79 18.33
N VAL A 43 -17.22 -1.01 17.59
CA VAL A 43 -15.79 -1.29 17.38
C VAL A 43 -14.89 -0.09 17.67
N GLY A 44 -13.63 -0.35 18.05
CA GLY A 44 -12.60 0.67 18.18
C GLY A 44 -11.78 0.86 16.88
N TRP A 45 -11.61 -0.21 16.13
CA TRP A 45 -10.87 -0.23 14.87
C TRP A 45 -11.74 -0.71 13.72
N VAL A 46 -11.49 -0.14 12.52
CA VAL A 46 -12.05 -0.64 11.26
C VAL A 46 -10.92 -0.97 10.30
N VAL A 47 -10.94 -2.18 9.76
CA VAL A 47 -10.03 -2.64 8.71
C VAL A 47 -10.73 -2.54 7.37
N VAL A 48 -10.15 -1.78 6.44
CA VAL A 48 -10.71 -1.54 5.09
C VAL A 48 -9.87 -2.29 4.06
N ALA A 49 -10.49 -3.27 3.40
CA ALA A 49 -9.89 -4.14 2.38
C ALA A 49 -10.79 -4.30 1.15
N THR A 50 -11.30 -3.19 0.68
CA THR A 50 -12.22 -3.08 -0.47
C THR A 50 -11.46 -2.73 -1.75
N PRO A 51 -12.08 -2.61 -2.92
CA PRO A 51 -11.43 -2.03 -4.09
C PRO A 51 -10.95 -0.59 -3.85
N ASN A 52 -9.80 -0.23 -4.40
CA ASN A 52 -9.09 1.02 -4.14
C ASN A 52 -9.92 2.29 -4.34
N ASP A 53 -10.81 2.27 -5.34
CA ASP A 53 -11.72 3.39 -5.67
C ASP A 53 -12.78 3.66 -4.59
N THR A 54 -13.00 2.71 -3.69
CA THR A 54 -13.97 2.82 -2.59
C THR A 54 -13.32 3.23 -1.26
N HIS A 55 -11.98 3.17 -1.14
CA HIS A 55 -11.27 3.43 0.12
C HIS A 55 -11.57 4.81 0.68
N TYR A 56 -11.49 5.86 -0.16
CA TYR A 56 -11.64 7.25 0.28
C TYR A 56 -12.94 7.47 1.06
N GLU A 57 -14.07 7.11 0.49
CA GLU A 57 -15.38 7.33 1.14
C GLU A 57 -15.55 6.47 2.40
N ILE A 58 -15.12 5.21 2.35
CA ILE A 58 -15.24 4.29 3.49
C ILE A 58 -14.38 4.77 4.66
N VAL A 59 -13.11 5.09 4.40
CA VAL A 59 -12.16 5.58 5.42
C VAL A 59 -12.66 6.90 5.99
N LYS A 60 -13.10 7.85 5.15
CA LYS A 60 -13.66 9.13 5.57
C LYS A 60 -14.85 8.97 6.54
N ASN A 61 -15.76 8.07 6.21
CA ASN A 61 -16.92 7.79 7.06
C ASN A 61 -16.49 7.19 8.42
N CYS A 62 -15.54 6.26 8.43
CA CYS A 62 -15.04 5.67 9.66
C CYS A 62 -14.31 6.70 10.55
N LEU A 63 -13.47 7.55 9.97
CA LEU A 63 -12.77 8.61 10.70
C LEU A 63 -13.75 9.63 11.27
N ASN A 64 -14.77 10.04 10.51
CA ASN A 64 -15.84 10.94 10.99
C ASN A 64 -16.67 10.32 12.12
N ALA A 65 -16.79 8.99 12.15
CA ALA A 65 -17.43 8.27 13.26
C ALA A 65 -16.51 8.06 14.48
N GLY A 66 -15.31 8.69 14.48
CA GLY A 66 -14.35 8.57 15.57
C GLY A 66 -13.69 7.20 15.69
N LYS A 67 -13.53 6.46 14.58
CA LYS A 67 -12.91 5.13 14.59
C LYS A 67 -11.49 5.18 14.09
N ASN A 68 -10.61 4.40 14.74
CA ASN A 68 -9.29 4.12 14.19
C ASN A 68 -9.43 3.26 12.92
N VAL A 69 -8.59 3.52 11.92
CA VAL A 69 -8.68 2.84 10.64
C VAL A 69 -7.33 2.24 10.26
N PHE A 70 -7.35 0.96 9.90
CA PHE A 70 -6.32 0.31 9.10
C PHE A 70 -6.85 0.16 7.67
N CYS A 71 -6.16 0.71 6.69
CA CYS A 71 -6.58 0.65 5.29
C CYS A 71 -5.54 -0.05 4.43
N GLU A 72 -6.02 -0.95 3.56
CA GLU A 72 -5.20 -1.52 2.50
C GLU A 72 -4.63 -0.45 1.57
N LYS A 73 -3.44 -0.72 1.05
CA LYS A 73 -2.79 0.15 0.07
C LYS A 73 -3.31 -0.08 -1.35
N PRO A 74 -3.27 0.93 -2.20
CA PRO A 74 -3.03 2.33 -1.88
C PRO A 74 -4.19 2.92 -1.08
N LEU A 75 -3.90 3.86 -0.17
CA LEU A 75 -4.93 4.49 0.65
C LEU A 75 -6.03 5.10 -0.22
N THR A 76 -5.62 5.88 -1.22
CA THR A 76 -6.53 6.49 -2.20
C THR A 76 -5.86 6.59 -3.58
N PRO A 77 -6.65 6.82 -4.65
CA PRO A 77 -6.10 7.02 -6.00
C PRO A 77 -5.26 8.30 -6.17
N THR A 78 -5.34 9.29 -5.28
CA THR A 78 -4.64 10.57 -5.42
C THR A 78 -4.00 11.04 -4.12
N TYR A 79 -2.86 11.74 -4.23
CA TYR A 79 -2.20 12.39 -3.09
C TYR A 79 -3.14 13.32 -2.30
N LYS A 80 -3.97 14.11 -3.00
CA LYS A 80 -4.89 15.06 -2.37
C LYS A 80 -5.88 14.37 -1.44
N GLN A 81 -6.47 13.27 -1.87
CA GLN A 81 -7.41 12.50 -1.06
C GLN A 81 -6.72 11.86 0.15
N SER A 82 -5.51 11.31 -0.03
CA SER A 82 -4.76 10.74 1.08
C SER A 82 -4.43 11.80 2.14
N LEU A 83 -3.96 12.98 1.72
CA LEU A 83 -3.68 14.08 2.62
C LEU A 83 -4.92 14.55 3.40
N GLU A 84 -6.09 14.59 2.73
CA GLU A 84 -7.37 14.93 3.38
C GLU A 84 -7.71 13.92 4.48
N LEU A 85 -7.54 12.62 4.23
CA LEU A 85 -7.85 11.57 5.20
C LEU A 85 -6.92 11.60 6.42
N PHE A 86 -5.63 11.84 6.24
CA PHE A 86 -4.70 11.97 7.37
C PHE A 86 -5.02 13.20 8.23
N LYS A 87 -5.32 14.34 7.62
CA LYS A 87 -5.80 15.52 8.34
C LYS A 87 -7.09 15.28 9.11
N LEU A 88 -8.03 14.56 8.48
CA LEU A 88 -9.29 14.21 9.13
C LEU A 88 -9.07 13.28 10.33
N ALA A 89 -8.12 12.36 10.25
CA ALA A 89 -7.75 11.50 11.38
C ALA A 89 -7.18 12.32 12.54
N GLU A 90 -6.30 13.29 12.25
CA GLU A 90 -5.76 14.21 13.23
C GLU A 90 -6.87 15.06 13.88
N GLU A 91 -7.74 15.69 13.07
CA GLU A 91 -8.87 16.52 13.53
C GLU A 91 -9.83 15.76 14.45
N ASN A 92 -10.07 14.47 14.16
CA ASN A 92 -10.95 13.62 14.98
C ASN A 92 -10.21 12.89 16.12
N ASN A 93 -8.90 13.12 16.28
CA ASN A 93 -8.05 12.47 17.28
C ASN A 93 -8.13 10.94 17.24
N VAL A 94 -8.12 10.38 16.02
CA VAL A 94 -8.10 8.93 15.74
C VAL A 94 -6.88 8.56 14.91
N ARG A 95 -6.58 7.26 14.82
CA ARG A 95 -5.45 6.73 14.07
C ARG A 95 -5.89 6.31 12.67
N LEU A 96 -5.09 6.65 11.68
CA LEU A 96 -5.14 6.10 10.34
C LEU A 96 -3.80 5.43 10.05
N TYR A 97 -3.84 4.17 9.66
CA TYR A 97 -2.67 3.40 9.26
C TYR A 97 -2.90 2.75 7.89
N VAL A 98 -1.93 2.88 7.01
CA VAL A 98 -1.97 2.28 5.67
C VAL A 98 -1.07 1.06 5.64
N ASP A 99 -1.54 -0.04 5.04
CA ASP A 99 -0.73 -1.27 4.90
C ASP A 99 0.66 -0.97 4.36
N ASP A 100 1.66 -1.25 5.16
CA ASP A 100 3.07 -1.11 4.85
C ASP A 100 3.85 -2.39 5.17
N ILE A 101 3.26 -3.53 4.94
CA ILE A 101 3.81 -4.88 5.20
C ILE A 101 5.29 -5.02 4.83
N GLN A 102 5.77 -4.22 3.88
CA GLN A 102 7.17 -4.26 3.45
C GLN A 102 8.11 -3.77 4.55
N ASN A 103 7.68 -2.82 5.39
CA ASN A 103 8.43 -2.32 6.53
C ASN A 103 8.49 -3.32 7.69
N HIS A 104 7.62 -4.34 7.66
CA HIS A 104 7.59 -5.43 8.65
C HIS A 104 8.33 -6.69 8.18
N ARG A 105 9.09 -6.59 7.08
CA ARG A 105 9.95 -7.65 6.55
C ARG A 105 11.41 -7.32 6.80
N GLU A 106 12.16 -8.23 7.36
CA GLU A 106 13.60 -8.08 7.61
C GLU A 106 14.43 -8.37 6.34
N ILE A 107 14.13 -7.71 5.23
CA ILE A 107 14.85 -7.87 3.98
C ILE A 107 15.89 -6.75 3.86
N LYS A 108 17.16 -7.11 3.75
CA LYS A 108 18.26 -6.19 3.53
C LYS A 108 18.67 -6.21 2.06
N TRP A 109 18.88 -5.03 1.50
CA TRP A 109 19.41 -4.83 0.17
C TRP A 109 20.31 -3.60 0.18
N ASP A 110 21.25 -3.53 -0.77
CA ASP A 110 22.22 -2.44 -0.82
C ASP A 110 21.83 -1.40 -1.86
N LEU A 111 21.79 -0.13 -1.43
CA LEU A 111 21.63 1.01 -2.32
C LEU A 111 22.92 1.24 -3.11
N MET A 112 22.78 1.46 -4.41
CA MET A 112 23.86 1.76 -5.35
C MET A 112 23.63 3.13 -5.99
N GLU A 113 24.61 3.64 -6.74
CA GLU A 113 24.41 4.82 -7.59
C GLU A 113 23.35 4.56 -8.67
N ASN A 114 23.36 3.34 -9.24
CA ASN A 114 22.38 2.90 -10.23
C ASN A 114 21.66 1.66 -9.69
N ASN A 115 20.34 1.75 -9.52
CA ASN A 115 19.53 0.71 -8.92
C ASN A 115 18.53 0.16 -9.94
N LEU A 116 18.25 -1.13 -9.84
CA LEU A 116 17.26 -1.82 -10.66
C LEU A 116 16.17 -2.45 -9.79
N VAL A 117 14.94 -2.02 -9.97
CA VAL A 117 13.73 -2.59 -9.36
C VAL A 117 13.02 -3.43 -10.41
N GLU A 118 12.89 -4.71 -10.15
CA GLU A 118 12.24 -5.66 -11.06
C GLU A 118 11.05 -6.32 -10.40
N ARG A 119 9.89 -6.24 -11.08
CA ARG A 119 8.70 -7.01 -10.76
C ARG A 119 8.20 -7.72 -12.00
N LYS A 120 8.24 -9.04 -11.95
CA LYS A 120 7.77 -9.89 -13.05
C LYS A 120 6.81 -10.92 -12.47
N LYS A 121 5.62 -11.00 -13.02
CA LYS A 121 4.61 -12.00 -12.61
C LYS A 121 3.63 -12.24 -13.74
N LYS A 122 2.99 -13.41 -13.73
CA LYS A 122 1.77 -13.62 -14.49
C LYS A 122 0.62 -13.00 -13.72
N ASP A 123 0.01 -11.97 -14.27
CA ASP A 123 -1.22 -11.42 -13.71
C ASP A 123 -2.40 -12.21 -14.27
N ASN A 124 -3.07 -13.00 -13.42
CA ASN A 124 -4.29 -13.72 -13.79
C ASN A 124 -5.51 -12.77 -13.91
N TYR A 125 -5.30 -11.46 -13.70
CA TYR A 125 -6.32 -10.47 -13.95
C TYR A 125 -6.43 -10.23 -15.45
N ASN A 126 -7.63 -10.38 -15.99
CA ASN A 126 -7.94 -10.01 -17.38
C ASN A 126 -7.45 -8.58 -17.62
N HIS A 127 -6.50 -8.41 -18.54
CA HIS A 127 -5.93 -7.10 -18.92
C HIS A 127 -6.99 -6.07 -19.34
N SER A 128 -8.24 -6.49 -19.63
CA SER A 128 -9.35 -5.62 -19.95
C SER A 128 -9.83 -4.71 -18.80
N TYR A 129 -9.39 -4.96 -17.56
CA TYR A 129 -9.84 -4.20 -16.37
C TYR A 129 -8.81 -3.22 -15.83
N TYR A 130 -7.54 -3.31 -16.20
CA TYR A 130 -6.48 -2.46 -15.65
C TYR A 130 -5.68 -1.78 -16.75
N SER A 131 -5.68 -0.46 -16.74
CA SER A 131 -4.76 0.33 -17.53
C SER A 131 -3.32 0.16 -17.01
N ASN A 132 -2.31 0.49 -17.82
CA ASN A 132 -0.92 0.56 -17.36
C ASN A 132 -0.75 1.52 -16.18
N LYS A 133 -1.58 2.56 -16.10
CA LYS A 133 -1.66 3.48 -14.98
C LYS A 133 -2.08 2.80 -13.68
N ASP A 134 -3.09 1.93 -13.72
CA ASP A 134 -3.53 1.17 -12.54
C ASP A 134 -2.48 0.16 -12.11
N LEU A 135 -1.78 -0.47 -13.07
CA LEU A 135 -0.67 -1.37 -12.79
C LEU A 135 0.49 -0.63 -12.10
N LEU A 136 0.81 0.57 -12.52
CA LEU A 136 1.83 1.40 -11.88
C LEU A 136 1.49 1.60 -10.39
N TYR A 137 0.27 2.04 -10.07
CA TYR A 137 -0.18 2.20 -8.68
C TYR A 137 -0.03 0.93 -7.86
N ARG A 138 -0.47 -0.20 -8.39
CA ARG A 138 -0.46 -1.48 -7.68
C ARG A 138 0.94 -2.01 -7.41
N LEU A 139 1.88 -1.82 -8.33
CA LEU A 139 3.21 -2.42 -8.27
C LEU A 139 4.21 -1.50 -7.56
N THR A 140 4.27 -0.24 -7.96
CA THR A 140 5.26 0.72 -7.46
C THR A 140 5.08 1.01 -5.97
N TYR A 141 3.84 0.94 -5.45
CA TYR A 141 3.55 1.25 -4.06
C TYR A 141 4.45 0.48 -3.08
N HIS A 142 4.59 -0.83 -3.28
CA HIS A 142 5.45 -1.65 -2.43
C HIS A 142 6.94 -1.34 -2.58
N ASP A 143 7.36 -0.97 -3.81
CA ASP A 143 8.78 -0.73 -4.08
C ASP A 143 9.23 0.59 -3.46
N ILE A 144 8.36 1.61 -3.48
CA ILE A 144 8.66 2.89 -2.83
C ILE A 144 8.82 2.71 -1.32
N TYR A 145 8.12 1.81 -0.68
CA TYR A 145 8.32 1.54 0.74
C TYR A 145 9.74 1.08 1.06
N TYR A 146 10.34 0.23 0.22
CA TYR A 146 11.76 -0.14 0.38
C TYR A 146 12.72 0.99 0.04
N LEU A 147 12.37 1.82 -0.93
CA LEU A 147 13.23 2.91 -1.40
C LEU A 147 13.13 4.18 -0.54
N TYR A 148 12.01 4.41 0.11
CA TYR A 148 11.68 5.64 0.83
C TYR A 148 12.78 6.12 1.79
N PRO A 149 13.38 5.28 2.65
CA PRO A 149 14.46 5.74 3.55
C PRO A 149 15.63 6.40 2.82
N HIS A 150 15.84 6.03 1.57
CA HIS A 150 16.98 6.47 0.76
C HIS A 150 16.66 7.67 -0.14
N ILE A 151 15.39 7.82 -0.53
CA ILE A 151 14.98 8.83 -1.54
C ILE A 151 14.10 9.95 -0.97
N LYS A 152 13.64 9.85 0.28
CA LYS A 152 12.67 10.80 0.88
C LYS A 152 13.13 12.26 0.89
N ASN A 153 14.43 12.50 0.93
CA ASN A 153 15.04 13.83 0.94
C ASN A 153 15.61 14.24 -0.43
N SER A 154 15.43 13.41 -1.45
CA SER A 154 15.96 13.66 -2.79
C SER A 154 14.88 14.21 -3.71
N GLU A 155 15.25 15.14 -4.59
CA GLU A 155 14.36 15.68 -5.61
C GLU A 155 14.47 14.84 -6.90
N ILE A 156 13.34 14.68 -7.58
CA ILE A 156 13.30 14.05 -8.90
C ILE A 156 13.81 15.04 -9.93
N GLU A 157 14.95 14.76 -10.54
CA GLU A 157 15.52 15.57 -11.62
C GLU A 157 14.90 15.23 -12.98
N SER A 158 14.70 13.95 -13.25
CA SER A 158 14.10 13.50 -14.51
C SER A 158 13.40 12.14 -14.39
N ILE A 159 12.42 11.95 -15.29
CA ILE A 159 11.71 10.69 -15.49
C ILE A 159 11.78 10.38 -16.98
N VAL A 160 12.32 9.22 -17.33
CA VAL A 160 12.54 8.81 -18.72
C VAL A 160 11.78 7.52 -19.00
N PRO A 161 10.71 7.53 -19.81
CA PRO A 161 10.04 6.31 -20.26
C PRO A 161 10.96 5.54 -21.22
N ILE A 162 10.96 4.20 -21.11
CA ILE A 162 11.72 3.31 -21.98
C ILE A 162 10.76 2.43 -22.78
N ASP A 163 9.81 1.78 -22.12
CA ASP A 163 8.75 0.99 -22.73
C ASP A 163 7.51 1.03 -21.82
N ILE A 164 6.44 1.63 -22.27
CA ILE A 164 5.18 1.76 -21.51
C ILE A 164 3.99 1.09 -22.21
N GLU A 165 4.23 0.46 -23.36
CA GLU A 165 3.20 -0.23 -24.15
C GLU A 165 3.14 -1.71 -23.79
N ASN A 166 4.28 -2.42 -23.82
CA ASN A 166 4.36 -3.86 -23.57
C ASN A 166 4.59 -4.21 -22.10
N LYS A 167 5.26 -3.31 -21.39
CA LYS A 167 5.57 -3.39 -19.96
C LYS A 167 5.73 -1.97 -19.41
N ILE A 168 5.69 -1.82 -18.09
CA ILE A 168 6.00 -0.53 -17.49
C ILE A 168 7.50 -0.50 -17.20
N HIS A 169 8.25 0.24 -18.02
CA HIS A 169 9.70 0.37 -17.92
C HIS A 169 10.11 1.84 -18.03
N PHE A 170 10.67 2.37 -16.97
CA PHE A 170 11.09 3.76 -16.89
C PHE A 170 12.28 3.94 -15.94
N LYS A 171 12.96 5.07 -16.07
CA LYS A 171 14.04 5.50 -15.17
C LYS A 171 13.65 6.77 -14.45
N VAL A 172 14.02 6.86 -13.18
CA VAL A 172 13.94 8.06 -12.37
C VAL A 172 15.34 8.43 -11.93
N LYS A 173 15.73 9.66 -12.20
CA LYS A 173 16.96 10.24 -11.66
C LYS A 173 16.61 11.14 -10.49
N PHE A 174 17.19 10.85 -9.37
CA PHE A 174 17.31 11.74 -8.22
C PHE A 174 18.70 12.35 -8.21
N ASN A 175 18.99 13.31 -7.32
CA ASN A 175 20.28 14.03 -7.29
C ASN A 175 21.50 13.09 -7.51
N ASP A 176 21.68 12.11 -6.62
CA ASP A 176 22.84 11.20 -6.65
C ASP A 176 22.45 9.71 -6.88
N ILE A 177 21.18 9.44 -7.17
CA ILE A 177 20.65 8.07 -7.25
C ILE A 177 19.85 7.93 -8.55
N ASN A 178 20.14 6.90 -9.32
CA ASN A 178 19.34 6.48 -10.46
C ASN A 178 18.58 5.22 -10.13
N ILE A 179 17.29 5.16 -10.45
CA ILE A 179 16.46 3.98 -10.24
C ILE A 179 15.75 3.63 -11.54
N GLU A 180 15.98 2.42 -12.01
CA GLU A 180 15.31 1.83 -13.15
C GLU A 180 14.21 0.89 -12.66
N PHE A 181 12.97 1.11 -13.09
CA PHE A 181 11.81 0.30 -12.74
C PHE A 181 11.37 -0.54 -13.93
N VAL A 182 11.27 -1.86 -13.75
CA VAL A 182 10.85 -2.82 -14.76
C VAL A 182 9.70 -3.67 -14.24
N TYR A 183 8.49 -3.39 -14.69
CA TYR A 183 7.28 -4.12 -14.31
C TYR A 183 6.71 -4.89 -15.50
N ASN A 184 6.72 -6.22 -15.43
CA ASN A 184 6.18 -7.09 -16.45
C ASN A 184 5.11 -8.02 -15.84
N THR A 185 3.86 -7.84 -16.26
CA THR A 185 2.71 -8.64 -15.81
C THR A 185 2.36 -9.79 -16.74
N ASN A 186 3.05 -9.91 -17.89
CA ASN A 186 2.91 -11.00 -18.86
C ASN A 186 4.00 -12.08 -18.72
N TYR A 187 4.63 -12.15 -17.55
CA TYR A 187 5.75 -13.04 -17.30
C TYR A 187 5.26 -14.44 -16.90
N GLU A 188 5.62 -15.46 -17.66
CA GLU A 188 5.09 -16.82 -17.49
C GLU A 188 5.92 -17.72 -16.56
N HIS A 189 7.08 -17.23 -16.09
CA HIS A 189 7.95 -17.96 -15.18
C HIS A 189 7.66 -17.62 -13.71
N GLU A 190 8.53 -18.05 -12.81
CA GLU A 190 8.42 -17.73 -11.38
C GLU A 190 8.33 -16.23 -11.14
N ARG A 191 7.52 -15.86 -10.15
CA ARG A 191 7.36 -14.47 -9.74
C ARG A 191 8.70 -13.88 -9.30
N VAL A 192 9.03 -12.70 -9.82
CA VAL A 192 10.21 -11.92 -9.46
C VAL A 192 9.77 -10.64 -8.76
N HIS A 193 10.42 -10.34 -7.65
CA HIS A 193 10.38 -9.04 -6.99
C HIS A 193 11.76 -8.79 -6.38
N HIS A 194 12.58 -8.02 -7.08
CA HIS A 194 13.99 -7.80 -6.74
C HIS A 194 14.31 -6.30 -6.70
N ILE A 195 15.27 -5.95 -5.84
CA ILE A 195 16.05 -4.70 -5.94
C ILE A 195 17.52 -5.10 -6.03
N ASN A 196 18.20 -4.69 -7.09
CA ASN A 196 19.62 -5.00 -7.36
C ASN A 196 19.93 -6.51 -7.30
N GLY A 197 19.00 -7.34 -7.76
CA GLY A 197 19.10 -8.80 -7.71
C GLY A 197 18.74 -9.44 -6.37
N THR A 198 18.59 -8.66 -5.30
CA THR A 198 18.13 -9.17 -4.00
C THR A 198 16.63 -9.43 -4.04
N SER A 199 16.21 -10.64 -3.67
CA SER A 199 14.79 -11.01 -3.62
C SER A 199 14.08 -10.33 -2.44
N LEU A 200 12.93 -9.68 -2.75
CA LEU A 200 12.05 -9.07 -1.77
C LEU A 200 10.84 -9.97 -1.43
N MET A 201 10.90 -11.23 -1.81
CA MET A 201 9.76 -12.15 -1.65
C MET A 201 9.63 -12.74 -0.25
N GLY A 202 10.66 -12.67 0.57
CA GLY A 202 10.74 -13.42 1.84
C GLY A 202 10.83 -14.93 1.59
N ASP A 203 11.23 -15.68 2.58
CA ASP A 203 11.36 -17.15 2.52
C ASP A 203 10.10 -17.89 3.00
N GLY A 204 9.10 -17.14 3.46
CA GLY A 204 7.82 -17.70 3.92
C GLY A 204 7.86 -18.25 5.35
N THR A 205 8.93 -18.06 6.09
CA THR A 205 9.05 -18.50 7.49
C THR A 205 8.35 -17.56 8.48
N ASP A 206 8.24 -16.28 8.12
CA ASP A 206 7.67 -15.23 8.94
C ASP A 206 6.23 -14.89 8.55
N ASP A 207 5.48 -14.31 9.49
CA ASP A 207 4.14 -13.78 9.28
C ASP A 207 4.09 -12.24 9.41
N PRO A 208 4.74 -11.50 8.53
CA PRO A 208 4.83 -10.05 8.65
C PRO A 208 3.46 -9.36 8.60
N LEU A 209 2.46 -9.98 7.98
CA LEU A 209 1.10 -9.46 7.94
C LEU A 209 0.41 -9.57 9.30
N GLY A 210 0.50 -10.73 9.95
CA GLY A 210 -0.05 -10.94 11.29
C GLY A 210 0.61 -10.02 12.31
N ASP A 211 1.94 -9.98 12.30
CA ASP A 211 2.73 -9.13 13.19
C ASP A 211 2.42 -7.64 13.02
N MET A 212 2.29 -7.16 11.79
CA MET A 212 1.91 -5.78 11.50
C MET A 212 0.52 -5.46 12.07
N LEU A 213 -0.47 -6.28 11.76
CA LEU A 213 -1.84 -6.07 12.22
C LEU A 213 -1.94 -6.04 13.75
N GLU A 214 -1.25 -6.96 14.42
CA GLU A 214 -1.23 -7.03 15.89
C GLU A 214 -0.54 -5.79 16.49
N LYS A 215 0.61 -5.38 15.95
CA LYS A 215 1.33 -4.17 16.39
C LYS A 215 0.50 -2.91 16.20
N VAL A 216 -0.22 -2.78 15.09
CA VAL A 216 -1.04 -1.60 14.78
C VAL A 216 -2.29 -1.56 15.64
N ILE A 217 -3.07 -2.64 15.65
CA ILE A 217 -4.43 -2.65 16.17
C ILE A 217 -4.44 -2.88 17.70
N LEU A 218 -3.65 -3.85 18.17
CA LEU A 218 -3.68 -4.23 19.57
C LEU A 218 -2.69 -3.43 20.41
N TYR A 219 -1.43 -3.37 19.99
CA TYR A 219 -0.39 -2.75 20.80
C TYR A 219 -0.15 -1.28 20.47
N GLN A 220 -0.56 -0.80 19.30
CA GLN A 220 -0.26 0.53 18.77
C GLN A 220 1.26 0.86 18.83
N MET A 221 2.10 -0.16 18.65
CA MET A 221 3.55 -0.09 18.71
C MET A 221 4.16 0.08 17.32
N VAL A 222 3.68 1.09 16.60
CA VAL A 222 4.16 1.48 15.27
C VAL A 222 4.34 2.99 15.21
N ASP A 223 5.19 3.43 14.29
CA ASP A 223 5.37 4.86 14.04
C ASP A 223 4.29 5.34 13.05
N PHE A 224 3.21 5.90 13.59
CA PHE A 224 2.10 6.44 12.79
C PHE A 224 2.53 7.64 11.95
N VAL A 225 3.48 8.46 12.41
CA VAL A 225 3.99 9.60 11.67
C VAL A 225 4.81 9.12 10.47
N TYR A 226 5.66 8.14 10.69
CA TYR A 226 6.41 7.52 9.59
C TYR A 226 5.49 6.86 8.56
N ASN A 227 4.42 6.18 8.99
CA ASN A 227 3.44 5.56 8.10
C ASN A 227 2.67 6.60 7.27
N GLU A 228 2.30 7.74 7.86
CA GLU A 228 1.73 8.87 7.14
C GLU A 228 2.70 9.41 6.10
N ASP A 229 3.93 9.74 6.51
CA ASP A 229 4.95 10.32 5.65
C ASP A 229 5.24 9.44 4.43
N ILE A 230 5.47 8.14 4.64
CA ILE A 230 5.77 7.21 3.54
C ILE A 230 4.57 7.01 2.62
N SER A 231 3.35 6.99 3.17
CA SER A 231 2.12 6.84 2.40
C SER A 231 1.86 8.06 1.52
N LEU A 232 2.01 9.26 2.07
CA LEU A 232 1.87 10.52 1.34
C LEU A 232 2.96 10.69 0.30
N TYR A 233 4.22 10.38 0.65
CA TYR A 233 5.33 10.40 -0.30
C TYR A 233 5.06 9.46 -1.48
N THR A 234 4.64 8.22 -1.20
CA THR A 234 4.37 7.20 -2.21
C THR A 234 3.27 7.64 -3.17
N ASN A 235 2.15 8.18 -2.66
CA ASN A 235 1.09 8.69 -3.50
C ASN A 235 1.56 9.86 -4.38
N ARG A 236 2.31 10.81 -3.81
CA ARG A 236 2.88 11.95 -4.55
C ARG A 236 3.86 11.50 -5.63
N PHE A 237 4.72 10.54 -5.30
CA PHE A 237 5.66 9.95 -6.25
C PHE A 237 4.93 9.33 -7.44
N ILE A 238 3.94 8.47 -7.17
CA ILE A 238 3.19 7.79 -8.23
C ILE A 238 2.39 8.79 -9.07
N ASP A 239 1.78 9.81 -8.48
CA ASP A 239 1.09 10.88 -9.21
C ASP A 239 2.05 11.62 -10.16
N THR A 240 3.29 11.85 -9.71
CA THR A 240 4.32 12.49 -10.52
C THR A 240 4.74 11.60 -11.69
N ILE A 241 5.00 10.32 -11.43
CA ILE A 241 5.35 9.35 -12.48
C ILE A 241 4.22 9.21 -13.50
N ASN A 242 2.97 9.08 -13.04
CA ASN A 242 1.80 8.98 -13.92
C ASN A 242 1.67 10.16 -14.88
N LYS A 243 1.86 11.38 -14.38
CA LYS A 243 1.81 12.59 -15.21
C LYS A 243 2.91 12.62 -16.28
N ASN A 244 4.07 12.04 -15.99
CA ASN A 244 5.19 12.03 -16.93
C ASN A 244 5.14 10.88 -17.93
N LEU A 245 4.57 9.73 -17.57
CA LEU A 245 4.54 8.55 -18.43
C LEU A 245 3.28 8.48 -19.31
N PHE A 246 2.15 9.03 -18.85
CA PHE A 246 0.84 8.83 -19.47
C PHE A 246 0.09 10.14 -19.78
N SER A 247 0.79 11.26 -19.83
CA SER A 247 0.25 12.57 -20.27
C SER A 247 0.23 12.72 -21.79
#